data_06dd24f80b7163bb236f45af6ac4aaf1
#
_entry.id   06dd24f80b7163bb236f45af6ac4aaf1
#
_cell.length_a   1.000
_cell.length_b   1.000
_cell.length_c   1.000
_cell.angle_alpha   90.00
_cell.angle_beta   90.00
_cell.angle_gamma   90.00
#
_symmetry.space_group_name_H-M   'P 1'
#
loop_
_entity.id
_entity.type
_entity.pdbx_description
1 polymer ?
#
loop_
_entity_poly.entity_id
_entity_poly.type
_entity_poly.pdbx_seq_one_letter_code
_entity_poly.pdbx_strand_id
1 'polypeptide(L)'
;MAKLNKLKNSIGVNGPVLTIVMDGVGIAPEGAGNAVKSAYTPTLDMLMEKYPWVKLKAHGTAVGLPGDDDMGNSEVGHNALGSGQVFAQGAKLVSQSIENGKMFSSDTWKTIVSNVKDNGSVLHFIGLFSDGNVHSHIDHLKAMIAQAHKEGVKTLRVHALLDGRDVPPTSALEYFEPLEKYLAEFTDVDYQIASGGGRMYITMDRYGADWSMVERGWHAHVLADGRQFASATEAINTYRSENAGLLDQDMHEFVVAKDGKPVGPIVDGDSVIFFNFRGDRSLEITAAFEEDNFPHFDRVRRPAVEYAGMMEYDGDNHKPAQFLVNPPSIDRTMGEYLTKTGVHLMAISETQKYGHVTYFFNGNRPGEFDKNLETYVEVPSDVVPFEQRPWMKCAEITDKVIEAIESGKYDHIRLNYPNGDMVGHTGVFNAVCCSMEGMDLQLGRLKAAIEKAGGILCLTADHGNSDDMYEHKKDGSVAMGADGEPKPKTSHSLNPVPGIIYDPEYKGEYELELNSGLGISSWPSTLMQLMGFVPPTDYDKSMINLK
;
A
#
# COMPACT_ATOMS: atom_id res chain seq x y z
N MET A 1 3.55 7.53 28.48
CA MET A 1 4.66 6.71 27.97
C MET A 1 5.94 7.05 28.72
N ALA A 2 6.78 6.06 29.06
CA ALA A 2 8.01 6.29 29.79
C ALA A 2 9.14 6.74 28.86
N LYS A 3 10.16 7.43 29.42
CA LYS A 3 11.44 7.70 28.71
C LYS A 3 12.20 6.40 28.53
N LEU A 4 13.01 6.31 27.48
CA LEU A 4 13.90 5.18 27.27
C LEU A 4 15.01 5.16 28.34
N ASN A 5 15.36 3.97 28.76
CA ASN A 5 16.53 3.76 29.62
C ASN A 5 17.80 3.72 28.76
N LYS A 6 18.89 4.28 29.27
CA LYS A 6 20.20 4.12 28.63
C LYS A 6 20.72 2.70 28.84
N LEU A 7 21.44 2.19 27.84
CA LEU A 7 22.20 0.96 27.95
C LEU A 7 23.34 1.14 28.98
N LYS A 8 23.63 0.09 29.73
CA LYS A 8 24.75 0.09 30.71
C LYS A 8 26.11 0.18 30.00
N ASN A 9 26.23 -0.49 28.86
CA ASN A 9 27.38 -0.45 27.98
C ASN A 9 26.92 0.25 26.68
N SER A 10 27.14 1.55 26.58
CA SER A 10 26.84 2.32 25.37
C SER A 10 27.79 1.90 24.25
N ILE A 11 27.26 1.84 23.02
CA ILE A 11 28.04 1.63 21.79
C ILE A 11 29.01 2.82 21.54
N GLY A 12 28.74 3.97 22.18
CA GLY A 12 29.67 5.10 22.18
C GLY A 12 29.71 5.89 20.88
N VAL A 13 28.59 6.02 20.20
CA VAL A 13 28.49 6.82 18.97
C VAL A 13 28.68 8.32 19.28
N ASN A 14 29.64 8.95 18.62
CA ASN A 14 29.96 10.37 18.82
C ASN A 14 29.13 11.30 17.91
N GLY A 15 28.74 10.82 16.72
CA GLY A 15 27.93 11.53 15.73
C GLY A 15 26.49 11.00 15.64
N PRO A 16 25.73 11.46 14.66
CA PRO A 16 24.34 11.03 14.48
C PRO A 16 24.26 9.60 13.94
N VAL A 17 23.11 8.93 14.22
CA VAL A 17 22.70 7.73 13.49
C VAL A 17 21.86 8.18 12.29
N LEU A 18 22.34 7.86 11.08
CA LEU A 18 21.67 8.18 9.83
C LEU A 18 20.97 6.94 9.27
N THR A 19 19.67 6.98 9.12
CA THR A 19 18.87 5.93 8.48
C THR A 19 18.48 6.33 7.08
N ILE A 20 18.84 5.53 6.09
CA ILE A 20 18.52 5.71 4.68
C ILE A 20 17.57 4.60 4.25
N VAL A 21 16.37 4.98 3.82
CA VAL A 21 15.44 4.08 3.14
C VAL A 21 15.63 4.26 1.64
N MET A 22 16.18 3.24 0.99
CA MET A 22 16.31 3.15 -0.47
C MET A 22 15.01 2.55 -1.01
N ASP A 23 13.99 3.39 -1.21
CA ASP A 23 12.64 2.97 -1.54
C ASP A 23 12.60 2.07 -2.79
N GLY A 24 11.96 0.91 -2.68
CA GLY A 24 11.83 -0.02 -3.78
C GLY A 24 13.10 -0.83 -4.13
N VAL A 25 14.12 -0.88 -3.25
CA VAL A 25 15.37 -1.60 -3.49
C VAL A 25 15.36 -2.97 -2.81
N GLY A 26 14.96 -4.00 -3.54
CA GLY A 26 14.98 -5.38 -3.09
C GLY A 26 16.29 -6.12 -3.39
N ILE A 27 16.41 -7.34 -2.87
CA ILE A 27 17.54 -8.24 -3.08
C ILE A 27 17.08 -9.45 -3.88
N ALA A 28 17.33 -9.43 -5.17
CA ALA A 28 17.11 -10.55 -6.08
C ALA A 28 18.45 -11.13 -6.58
N PRO A 29 18.46 -12.37 -7.10
CA PRO A 29 19.59 -12.90 -7.84
C PRO A 29 19.96 -12.02 -9.03
N GLU A 30 21.20 -12.09 -9.47
CA GLU A 30 21.61 -11.49 -10.73
C GLU A 30 20.83 -12.12 -11.88
N GLY A 31 20.30 -11.29 -12.78
CA GLY A 31 19.47 -11.75 -13.91
C GLY A 31 18.86 -10.60 -14.68
N ALA A 32 18.23 -10.97 -15.80
CA ALA A 32 17.47 -10.01 -16.61
C ALA A 32 16.34 -9.38 -15.76
N GLY A 33 16.21 -8.07 -15.81
CA GLY A 33 15.20 -7.34 -15.05
C GLY A 33 15.66 -6.86 -13.66
N ASN A 34 16.83 -7.29 -13.16
CA ASN A 34 17.37 -6.75 -11.91
C ASN A 34 18.17 -5.47 -12.19
N ALA A 35 17.50 -4.31 -12.06
CA ALA A 35 18.14 -3.02 -12.31
C ALA A 35 19.14 -2.64 -11.19
N VAL A 36 18.94 -3.12 -9.97
CA VAL A 36 19.87 -2.89 -8.84
C VAL A 36 21.24 -3.52 -9.13
N LYS A 37 21.25 -4.72 -9.72
CA LYS A 37 22.49 -5.43 -10.08
C LYS A 37 23.08 -4.99 -11.43
N SER A 38 22.24 -4.44 -12.31
CA SER A 38 22.70 -3.97 -13.64
C SER A 38 23.28 -2.57 -13.59
N ALA A 39 22.89 -1.75 -12.63
CA ALA A 39 23.40 -0.41 -12.41
C ALA A 39 24.82 -0.42 -11.85
N TYR A 40 25.61 0.63 -12.14
CA TYR A 40 26.92 0.83 -11.56
C TYR A 40 26.82 1.49 -10.19
N THR A 41 26.88 0.67 -9.12
CA THR A 41 26.63 1.08 -7.73
C THR A 41 27.83 0.77 -6.81
N PRO A 42 29.00 1.39 -7.06
CA PRO A 42 30.24 1.02 -6.36
C PRO A 42 30.20 1.25 -4.84
N THR A 43 29.41 2.19 -4.35
CA THR A 43 29.27 2.44 -2.90
C THR A 43 28.46 1.33 -2.24
N LEU A 44 27.30 1.01 -2.80
CA LEU A 44 26.42 -0.05 -2.29
C LEU A 44 27.10 -1.41 -2.39
N ASP A 45 27.75 -1.70 -3.52
CA ASP A 45 28.49 -2.94 -3.73
C ASP A 45 29.61 -3.09 -2.71
N MET A 46 30.39 -2.04 -2.48
CA MET A 46 31.46 -2.03 -1.47
C MET A 46 30.92 -2.26 -0.06
N LEU A 47 29.77 -1.64 0.29
CA LEU A 47 29.16 -1.84 1.60
C LEU A 47 28.68 -3.29 1.78
N MET A 48 28.06 -3.88 0.78
CA MET A 48 27.58 -5.27 0.81
C MET A 48 28.73 -6.29 0.74
N GLU A 49 29.86 -5.97 0.10
CA GLU A 49 31.03 -6.86 0.03
C GLU A 49 31.85 -6.86 1.32
N LYS A 50 32.06 -5.67 1.91
CA LYS A 50 33.04 -5.50 3.00
C LYS A 50 32.45 -5.50 4.40
N TYR A 51 31.16 -5.24 4.51
CA TYR A 51 30.47 -5.14 5.80
C TYR A 51 29.41 -6.22 5.93
N PRO A 52 29.20 -6.78 7.14
CA PRO A 52 28.11 -7.72 7.35
C PRO A 52 26.76 -7.03 7.19
N TRP A 53 25.82 -7.74 6.52
CA TRP A 53 24.46 -7.28 6.31
C TRP A 53 23.48 -8.43 6.41
N VAL A 54 22.21 -8.13 6.63
CA VAL A 54 21.13 -9.10 6.78
C VAL A 54 20.08 -8.90 5.70
N LYS A 55 19.36 -9.98 5.34
CA LYS A 55 18.14 -9.91 4.55
C LYS A 55 16.96 -9.73 5.50
N LEU A 56 16.13 -8.73 5.23
CA LEU A 56 14.93 -8.43 6.00
C LEU A 56 13.70 -8.70 5.16
N LYS A 57 12.69 -9.32 5.75
CA LYS A 57 11.37 -9.45 5.11
C LYS A 57 10.66 -8.11 5.13
N ALA A 58 10.14 -7.68 3.96
CA ALA A 58 9.46 -6.41 3.77
C ALA A 58 8.11 -6.57 3.05
N HIS A 59 7.54 -7.76 3.07
CA HIS A 59 6.26 -8.10 2.44
C HIS A 59 5.47 -9.09 3.31
N GLY A 60 4.25 -9.34 2.93
CA GLY A 60 3.41 -10.34 3.53
C GLY A 60 3.16 -10.13 5.02
N THR A 61 3.13 -11.22 5.76
CA THR A 61 2.84 -11.22 7.20
C THR A 61 3.89 -10.48 8.02
N ALA A 62 5.11 -10.30 7.49
CA ALA A 62 6.19 -9.56 8.16
C ALA A 62 5.94 -8.04 8.23
N VAL A 63 4.99 -7.51 7.48
CA VAL A 63 4.55 -6.11 7.53
C VAL A 63 3.05 -5.99 7.82
N GLY A 64 2.42 -7.09 8.26
CA GLY A 64 1.02 -7.12 8.71
C GLY A 64 -0.01 -7.38 7.62
N LEU A 65 0.42 -7.67 6.41
CA LEU A 65 -0.47 -8.09 5.32
C LEU A 65 -1.01 -9.51 5.54
N PRO A 66 -2.12 -9.89 4.92
CA PRO A 66 -2.80 -11.15 5.21
C PRO A 66 -1.99 -12.40 4.91
N GLY A 67 -1.26 -12.44 3.80
CA GLY A 67 -0.48 -13.58 3.33
C GLY A 67 0.93 -13.21 2.90
N ASP A 68 1.83 -14.20 2.86
CA ASP A 68 3.23 -13.96 2.47
C ASP A 68 3.39 -13.69 0.97
N ASP A 69 2.35 -13.94 0.17
CA ASP A 69 2.30 -13.60 -1.26
C ASP A 69 1.80 -12.16 -1.50
N ASP A 70 1.44 -11.42 -0.46
CA ASP A 70 1.04 -10.03 -0.56
C ASP A 70 2.29 -9.14 -0.66
N MET A 71 2.37 -8.33 -1.72
CA MET A 71 3.48 -7.40 -1.91
C MET A 71 3.45 -6.32 -0.84
N GLY A 72 4.63 -6.03 -0.25
CA GLY A 72 4.82 -4.87 0.59
C GLY A 72 4.56 -3.57 -0.18
N ASN A 73 4.38 -2.49 0.54
CA ASN A 73 4.28 -1.13 -0.01
C ASN A 73 4.88 -0.13 0.98
N SER A 74 5.08 1.11 0.51
CA SER A 74 5.77 2.11 1.34
C SER A 74 5.02 2.47 2.61
N GLU A 75 3.69 2.42 2.63
CA GLU A 75 2.88 2.74 3.82
C GLU A 75 3.13 1.72 4.93
N VAL A 76 2.88 0.43 4.65
CA VAL A 76 3.09 -0.63 5.65
C VAL A 76 4.57 -0.81 6.01
N GLY A 77 5.47 -0.57 5.04
CA GLY A 77 6.91 -0.60 5.25
C GLY A 77 7.36 0.47 6.24
N HIS A 78 6.95 1.72 6.04
CA HIS A 78 7.30 2.82 6.94
C HIS A 78 6.58 2.73 8.30
N ASN A 79 5.35 2.17 8.35
CA ASN A 79 4.71 1.81 9.61
C ASN A 79 5.58 0.83 10.43
N ALA A 80 6.09 -0.23 9.79
CA ALA A 80 6.95 -1.21 10.47
C ALA A 80 8.30 -0.62 10.87
N LEU A 81 8.94 0.17 9.98
CA LEU A 81 10.19 0.90 10.25
C LEU A 81 10.08 1.92 11.38
N GLY A 82 8.88 2.46 11.62
CA GLY A 82 8.66 3.47 12.66
C GLY A 82 8.16 2.90 13.98
N SER A 83 7.41 1.79 13.95
CA SER A 83 6.73 1.25 15.13
C SER A 83 7.52 0.16 15.87
N GLY A 84 8.48 -0.49 15.22
CA GLY A 84 9.19 -1.64 15.79
C GLY A 84 8.31 -2.86 16.04
N GLN A 85 7.14 -2.91 15.43
CA GLN A 85 6.13 -3.96 15.57
C GLN A 85 5.39 -4.14 14.25
N VAL A 86 4.73 -5.28 14.11
CA VAL A 86 3.89 -5.59 12.96
C VAL A 86 2.41 -5.40 13.34
N PHE A 87 1.74 -4.50 12.63
CA PHE A 87 0.31 -4.22 12.82
C PHE A 87 -0.51 -4.82 11.69
N ALA A 88 -1.69 -5.34 12.01
CA ALA A 88 -2.59 -5.89 11.00
C ALA A 88 -3.04 -4.79 10.02
N GLN A 89 -2.97 -5.09 8.74
CA GLN A 89 -3.29 -4.22 7.61
C GLN A 89 -4.32 -4.88 6.68
N GLY A 90 -4.91 -4.10 5.77
CA GLY A 90 -5.78 -4.59 4.70
C GLY A 90 -6.87 -5.53 5.20
N ALA A 91 -7.03 -6.68 4.55
CA ALA A 91 -8.06 -7.67 4.86
C ALA A 91 -8.09 -8.12 6.32
N LYS A 92 -6.93 -8.31 6.94
CA LYS A 92 -6.85 -8.74 8.35
C LYS A 92 -7.42 -7.68 9.29
N LEU A 93 -7.14 -6.41 9.03
CA LEU A 93 -7.69 -5.30 9.82
C LEU A 93 -9.22 -5.21 9.65
N VAL A 94 -9.72 -5.36 8.41
CA VAL A 94 -11.17 -5.39 8.12
C VAL A 94 -11.84 -6.57 8.82
N SER A 95 -11.29 -7.78 8.72
CA SER A 95 -11.82 -8.96 9.41
C SER A 95 -11.91 -8.76 10.92
N GLN A 96 -10.85 -8.24 11.54
CA GLN A 96 -10.84 -7.92 12.98
C GLN A 96 -11.89 -6.87 13.35
N SER A 97 -12.09 -5.85 12.48
CA SER A 97 -13.08 -4.80 12.72
C SER A 97 -14.51 -5.30 12.61
N ILE A 98 -14.76 -6.30 11.77
CA ILE A 98 -16.03 -7.03 11.68
C ILE A 98 -16.25 -7.88 12.93
N GLU A 99 -15.29 -8.73 13.28
CA GLU A 99 -15.36 -9.67 14.41
C GLU A 99 -15.60 -8.98 15.75
N ASN A 100 -14.91 -7.86 15.98
CA ASN A 100 -15.06 -7.09 17.23
C ASN A 100 -16.19 -6.06 17.19
N GLY A 101 -16.92 -5.94 16.07
CA GLY A 101 -18.07 -5.05 15.88
C GLY A 101 -17.72 -3.56 15.70
N LYS A 102 -16.44 -3.19 15.63
CA LYS A 102 -16.01 -1.79 15.45
C LYS A 102 -16.50 -1.19 14.15
N MET A 103 -16.45 -1.94 13.04
CA MET A 103 -16.96 -1.50 11.74
C MET A 103 -18.42 -1.04 11.86
N PHE A 104 -19.27 -1.88 12.45
CA PHE A 104 -20.71 -1.65 12.56
C PHE A 104 -21.10 -0.63 13.64
N SER A 105 -20.18 -0.28 14.52
CA SER A 105 -20.34 0.79 15.50
C SER A 105 -19.75 2.13 15.05
N SER A 106 -19.08 2.17 13.89
CA SER A 106 -18.48 3.38 13.32
C SER A 106 -19.56 4.40 12.96
N ASP A 107 -19.20 5.68 12.97
CA ASP A 107 -20.12 6.74 12.59
C ASP A 107 -20.46 6.66 11.08
N THR A 108 -19.50 6.27 10.25
CA THR A 108 -19.72 6.06 8.82
C THR A 108 -20.76 4.97 8.55
N TRP A 109 -20.64 3.78 9.15
CA TRP A 109 -21.64 2.72 8.98
C TRP A 109 -23.04 3.19 9.42
N LYS A 110 -23.14 3.85 10.58
CA LYS A 110 -24.41 4.40 11.06
C LYS A 110 -25.00 5.44 10.11
N THR A 111 -24.18 6.35 9.59
CA THR A 111 -24.63 7.35 8.60
C THR A 111 -25.19 6.69 7.36
N ILE A 112 -24.46 5.75 6.77
CA ILE A 112 -24.85 4.98 5.58
C ILE A 112 -26.20 4.27 5.79
N VAL A 113 -26.33 3.52 6.89
CA VAL A 113 -27.54 2.74 7.18
C VAL A 113 -28.72 3.64 7.57
N SER A 114 -28.49 4.70 8.35
CA SER A 114 -29.56 5.65 8.71
C SER A 114 -30.10 6.37 7.46
N ASN A 115 -29.23 6.83 6.56
CA ASN A 115 -29.66 7.47 5.32
C ASN A 115 -30.63 6.59 4.55
N VAL A 116 -30.30 5.32 4.34
CA VAL A 116 -31.15 4.37 3.62
C VAL A 116 -32.50 4.15 4.32
N LYS A 117 -32.48 4.01 5.65
CA LYS A 117 -33.71 3.75 6.44
C LYS A 117 -34.63 4.96 6.49
N ASP A 118 -34.05 6.15 6.68
CA ASP A 118 -34.81 7.39 6.85
C ASP A 118 -35.43 7.85 5.51
N ASN A 119 -34.75 7.60 4.41
CA ASN A 119 -35.22 7.95 3.05
C ASN A 119 -35.99 6.82 2.37
N GLY A 120 -35.97 5.58 2.89
CA GLY A 120 -36.53 4.41 2.23
C GLY A 120 -35.83 4.11 0.90
N SER A 121 -34.53 4.44 0.80
CA SER A 121 -33.71 4.33 -0.39
C SER A 121 -32.93 2.99 -0.42
N VAL A 122 -31.95 2.87 -1.29
CA VAL A 122 -31.22 1.63 -1.56
C VAL A 122 -29.81 1.68 -0.99
N LEU A 123 -29.37 0.59 -0.37
CA LEU A 123 -27.97 0.36 -0.02
C LEU A 123 -27.26 -0.39 -1.15
N HIS A 124 -26.25 0.22 -1.73
CA HIS A 124 -25.46 -0.37 -2.80
C HIS A 124 -24.07 -0.80 -2.29
N PHE A 125 -23.63 -1.98 -2.72
CA PHE A 125 -22.26 -2.45 -2.56
C PHE A 125 -21.62 -2.62 -3.93
N ILE A 126 -20.47 -2.00 -4.15
CA ILE A 126 -19.65 -2.16 -5.37
C ILE A 126 -18.29 -2.74 -4.96
N GLY A 127 -17.76 -3.72 -5.69
CA GLY A 127 -16.39 -4.20 -5.44
C GLY A 127 -16.12 -5.57 -6.04
N LEU A 128 -14.87 -5.99 -5.92
CA LEU A 128 -14.40 -7.28 -6.43
C LEU A 128 -14.99 -8.43 -5.61
N PHE A 129 -15.60 -9.40 -6.30
CA PHE A 129 -16.31 -10.48 -5.63
C PHE A 129 -15.62 -11.82 -5.80
N SER A 130 -14.67 -12.10 -4.93
CA SER A 130 -13.94 -13.37 -4.81
C SER A 130 -13.38 -13.55 -3.39
N ASP A 131 -12.76 -14.68 -3.14
CA ASP A 131 -11.98 -14.98 -1.93
C ASP A 131 -10.46 -14.83 -2.15
N GLY A 132 -10.05 -14.21 -3.26
CA GLY A 132 -8.65 -14.00 -3.62
C GLY A 132 -7.87 -13.13 -2.63
N ASN A 133 -8.57 -12.35 -1.80
CA ASN A 133 -8.04 -11.62 -0.64
C ASN A 133 -6.94 -10.58 -0.97
N VAL A 134 -6.88 -10.11 -2.22
CA VAL A 134 -5.94 -9.08 -2.67
C VAL A 134 -6.55 -7.68 -2.61
N HIS A 135 -7.79 -7.51 -3.10
CA HIS A 135 -8.50 -6.23 -3.11
C HIS A 135 -9.71 -6.21 -2.19
N SER A 136 -10.33 -7.36 -1.98
CA SER A 136 -11.58 -7.55 -1.23
C SER A 136 -11.70 -8.99 -0.74
N HIS A 137 -12.72 -9.27 0.06
CA HIS A 137 -13.08 -10.64 0.42
C HIS A 137 -14.60 -10.79 0.49
N ILE A 138 -15.12 -11.91 -0.05
CA ILE A 138 -16.56 -12.18 -0.08
C ILE A 138 -17.19 -12.24 1.30
N ASP A 139 -16.47 -12.70 2.32
CA ASP A 139 -17.00 -12.80 3.68
C ASP A 139 -17.19 -11.42 4.31
N HIS A 140 -16.39 -10.41 3.93
CA HIS A 140 -16.62 -9.04 4.37
C HIS A 140 -17.94 -8.51 3.84
N LEU A 141 -18.24 -8.72 2.54
CA LEU A 141 -19.51 -8.35 1.94
C LEU A 141 -20.68 -9.08 2.61
N LYS A 142 -20.59 -10.40 2.80
CA LYS A 142 -21.65 -11.19 3.45
C LYS A 142 -21.91 -10.71 4.88
N ALA A 143 -20.87 -10.36 5.64
CA ALA A 143 -21.02 -9.83 7.00
C ALA A 143 -21.76 -8.48 7.00
N MET A 144 -21.45 -7.58 6.04
CA MET A 144 -22.14 -6.30 5.89
C MET A 144 -23.60 -6.48 5.46
N ILE A 145 -23.89 -7.41 4.54
CA ILE A 145 -25.27 -7.74 4.14
C ILE A 145 -26.08 -8.26 5.33
N ALA A 146 -25.53 -9.21 6.08
CA ALA A 146 -26.19 -9.75 7.29
C ALA A 146 -26.46 -8.67 8.34
N GLN A 147 -25.51 -7.78 8.55
CA GLN A 147 -25.66 -6.68 9.51
C GLN A 147 -26.70 -5.64 9.02
N ALA A 148 -26.69 -5.28 7.74
CA ALA A 148 -27.69 -4.40 7.15
C ALA A 148 -29.11 -4.95 7.30
N HIS A 149 -29.32 -6.25 7.08
CA HIS A 149 -30.60 -6.92 7.33
C HIS A 149 -31.01 -6.84 8.79
N LYS A 150 -30.10 -7.17 9.71
CA LYS A 150 -30.32 -7.09 11.17
C LYS A 150 -30.74 -5.68 11.61
N GLU A 151 -30.21 -4.64 10.95
CA GLU A 151 -30.53 -3.25 11.23
C GLU A 151 -31.77 -2.74 10.47
N GLY A 152 -32.41 -3.58 9.64
CA GLY A 152 -33.69 -3.32 9.02
C GLY A 152 -33.64 -2.60 7.67
N VAL A 153 -32.50 -2.64 6.97
CA VAL A 153 -32.39 -2.19 5.56
C VAL A 153 -33.34 -3.04 4.71
N LYS A 154 -34.19 -2.40 3.89
CA LYS A 154 -35.23 -3.10 3.11
C LYS A 154 -34.83 -3.39 1.67
N THR A 155 -33.99 -2.57 1.08
CA THR A 155 -33.54 -2.71 -0.31
C THR A 155 -32.03 -2.64 -0.40
N LEU A 156 -31.41 -3.66 -1.01
CA LEU A 156 -29.95 -3.75 -1.16
C LEU A 156 -29.59 -4.25 -2.55
N ARG A 157 -28.56 -3.67 -3.13
CA ARG A 157 -28.03 -4.03 -4.44
C ARG A 157 -26.53 -4.31 -4.38
N VAL A 158 -26.10 -5.37 -5.06
CA VAL A 158 -24.69 -5.73 -5.20
C VAL A 158 -24.27 -5.52 -6.65
N HIS A 159 -23.23 -4.74 -6.86
CA HIS A 159 -22.55 -4.53 -8.12
C HIS A 159 -21.24 -5.31 -8.06
N ALA A 160 -21.29 -6.57 -8.47
CA ALA A 160 -20.20 -7.52 -8.24
C ALA A 160 -19.23 -7.57 -9.43
N LEU A 161 -17.96 -7.24 -9.19
CA LEU A 161 -16.91 -7.34 -10.20
C LEU A 161 -16.33 -8.75 -10.21
N LEU A 162 -16.17 -9.33 -11.42
CA LEU A 162 -15.61 -10.65 -11.60
C LEU A 162 -14.09 -10.58 -11.51
N ASP A 163 -13.48 -11.54 -10.79
CA ASP A 163 -12.04 -11.62 -10.58
C ASP A 163 -11.34 -12.38 -11.72
N GLY A 164 -11.06 -13.66 -11.57
CA GLY A 164 -10.35 -14.47 -12.57
C GLY A 164 -8.86 -14.12 -12.73
N ARG A 165 -8.31 -13.31 -11.80
CA ARG A 165 -6.90 -12.92 -11.75
C ARG A 165 -6.24 -13.35 -10.44
N ASP A 166 -6.85 -13.02 -9.32
CA ASP A 166 -6.39 -13.42 -7.98
C ASP A 166 -6.96 -14.79 -7.57
N VAL A 167 -7.89 -15.30 -8.37
CA VAL A 167 -8.49 -16.63 -8.31
C VAL A 167 -8.47 -17.29 -9.70
N PRO A 168 -8.79 -18.58 -9.87
CA PRO A 168 -8.76 -19.24 -11.17
C PRO A 168 -9.54 -18.48 -12.25
N PRO A 169 -9.04 -18.44 -13.51
CA PRO A 169 -9.50 -17.52 -14.55
C PRO A 169 -10.98 -17.62 -14.96
N THR A 170 -11.63 -18.73 -14.62
CA THR A 170 -13.02 -19.04 -15.00
C THR A 170 -13.86 -19.51 -13.81
N SER A 171 -13.52 -19.10 -12.59
CA SER A 171 -14.17 -19.53 -11.36
C SER A 171 -15.39 -18.72 -10.94
N ALA A 172 -15.79 -17.69 -11.70
CA ALA A 172 -16.84 -16.74 -11.28
C ALA A 172 -18.15 -17.41 -10.82
N LEU A 173 -18.62 -18.47 -11.49
CA LEU A 173 -19.84 -19.15 -11.08
C LEU A 173 -19.76 -19.79 -9.69
N GLU A 174 -18.57 -20.18 -9.23
CA GLU A 174 -18.33 -20.70 -7.88
C GLU A 174 -18.63 -19.66 -6.80
N TYR A 175 -18.60 -18.38 -7.14
CA TYR A 175 -18.91 -17.26 -6.25
C TYR A 175 -20.33 -16.70 -6.48
N PHE A 176 -20.73 -16.52 -7.73
CA PHE A 176 -21.98 -15.84 -8.08
C PHE A 176 -23.23 -16.67 -7.81
N GLU A 177 -23.24 -17.98 -8.14
CA GLU A 177 -24.36 -18.85 -7.80
C GLU A 177 -24.63 -18.95 -6.29
N PRO A 178 -23.60 -19.12 -5.42
CA PRO A 178 -23.81 -19.05 -3.98
C PRO A 178 -24.30 -17.69 -3.48
N LEU A 179 -23.84 -16.58 -4.09
CA LEU A 179 -24.31 -15.26 -3.70
C LEU A 179 -25.79 -15.06 -4.04
N GLU A 180 -26.22 -15.43 -5.24
CA GLU A 180 -27.63 -15.35 -5.63
C GLU A 180 -28.53 -16.17 -4.67
N LYS A 181 -28.10 -17.37 -4.30
CA LYS A 181 -28.79 -18.20 -3.30
C LYS A 181 -28.82 -17.54 -1.93
N TYR A 182 -27.69 -16.99 -1.48
CA TYR A 182 -27.59 -16.32 -0.19
C TYR A 182 -28.51 -15.10 -0.11
N LEU A 183 -28.55 -14.27 -1.15
CA LEU A 183 -29.44 -13.11 -1.18
C LEU A 183 -30.93 -13.52 -1.20
N ALA A 184 -31.26 -14.64 -1.82
CA ALA A 184 -32.62 -15.19 -1.86
C ALA A 184 -33.11 -15.76 -0.51
N GLU A 185 -32.21 -16.03 0.46
CA GLU A 185 -32.59 -16.44 1.81
C GLU A 185 -33.28 -15.31 2.60
N PHE A 186 -33.04 -14.06 2.24
CA PHE A 186 -33.67 -12.88 2.86
C PHE A 186 -35.07 -12.64 2.25
N THR A 187 -36.05 -13.40 2.66
CA THR A 187 -37.40 -13.41 2.04
C THR A 187 -38.31 -12.23 2.44
N ASP A 188 -37.90 -11.44 3.45
CA ASP A 188 -38.65 -10.30 4.00
C ASP A 188 -38.19 -8.94 3.46
N VAL A 189 -37.22 -8.96 2.56
CA VAL A 189 -36.57 -7.77 1.97
C VAL A 189 -36.24 -7.98 0.49
N ASP A 190 -35.80 -6.91 -0.20
CA ASP A 190 -35.43 -6.94 -1.61
C ASP A 190 -33.91 -6.80 -1.79
N TYR A 191 -33.21 -7.93 -1.76
CA TYR A 191 -31.75 -8.01 -1.90
C TYR A 191 -31.39 -8.73 -3.21
N GLN A 192 -30.67 -8.06 -4.10
CA GLN A 192 -30.35 -8.59 -5.43
C GLN A 192 -28.96 -8.15 -5.91
N ILE A 193 -28.37 -8.94 -6.83
CA ILE A 193 -27.28 -8.45 -7.68
C ILE A 193 -27.91 -7.53 -8.74
N ALA A 194 -27.31 -6.34 -8.93
CA ALA A 194 -27.82 -5.34 -9.87
C ALA A 194 -27.00 -5.24 -11.16
N SER A 195 -25.69 -5.38 -11.07
CA SER A 195 -24.80 -5.34 -12.23
C SER A 195 -23.48 -6.00 -11.93
N GLY A 196 -22.65 -6.22 -12.94
CA GLY A 196 -21.30 -6.74 -12.82
C GLY A 196 -20.53 -6.64 -14.12
N GLY A 197 -19.33 -7.21 -14.12
CA GLY A 197 -18.40 -7.28 -15.24
C GLY A 197 -17.00 -7.56 -14.75
N GLY A 198 -16.08 -7.89 -15.67
CA GLY A 198 -14.71 -8.25 -15.33
C GLY A 198 -13.87 -7.06 -14.85
N ARG A 199 -13.09 -7.29 -13.82
CA ARG A 199 -12.24 -6.28 -13.16
C ARG A 199 -11.23 -5.59 -14.08
N MET A 200 -10.87 -6.20 -15.21
CA MET A 200 -9.99 -5.63 -16.22
C MET A 200 -10.75 -5.00 -17.39
N TYR A 201 -12.07 -4.99 -17.32
CA TYR A 201 -12.93 -4.38 -18.33
C TYR A 201 -13.72 -3.20 -17.77
N ILE A 202 -14.18 -3.26 -16.50
CA ILE A 202 -14.90 -2.17 -15.86
C ILE A 202 -14.34 -1.81 -14.49
N THR A 203 -14.52 -0.56 -14.09
CA THR A 203 -14.42 0.00 -12.72
C THR A 203 -13.01 0.03 -12.14
N MET A 204 -12.23 -1.06 -12.22
CA MET A 204 -11.01 -1.24 -11.45
C MET A 204 -9.74 -0.84 -12.23
N ASP A 205 -9.73 0.32 -12.87
CA ASP A 205 -8.49 0.93 -13.37
C ASP A 205 -7.61 1.42 -12.20
N ARG A 206 -6.36 1.75 -12.50
CA ARG A 206 -5.42 2.33 -11.55
C ARG A 206 -4.42 3.25 -12.23
N TYR A 207 -3.99 4.28 -11.53
CA TYR A 207 -2.98 5.25 -11.96
C TYR A 207 -3.40 6.05 -13.21
N GLY A 208 -4.70 6.13 -13.47
CA GLY A 208 -5.25 6.84 -14.63
C GLY A 208 -4.88 6.20 -15.98
N ALA A 209 -4.60 4.89 -16.00
CA ALA A 209 -4.14 4.20 -17.21
C ALA A 209 -5.24 4.07 -18.26
N ASP A 210 -6.47 3.79 -17.85
CA ASP A 210 -7.63 3.66 -18.75
C ASP A 210 -8.94 4.09 -18.05
N TRP A 211 -9.20 5.37 -17.98
CA TRP A 211 -10.44 5.91 -17.43
C TRP A 211 -11.71 5.40 -18.12
N SER A 212 -11.61 4.86 -19.34
CA SER A 212 -12.77 4.25 -20.01
C SER A 212 -13.26 2.97 -19.30
N MET A 213 -12.40 2.30 -18.53
CA MET A 213 -12.82 1.20 -17.65
C MET A 213 -13.75 1.72 -16.54
N VAL A 214 -13.42 2.84 -15.92
CA VAL A 214 -14.22 3.46 -14.87
C VAL A 214 -15.53 3.98 -15.45
N GLU A 215 -15.49 4.58 -16.65
CA GLU A 215 -16.67 5.03 -17.38
C GLU A 215 -17.65 3.88 -17.67
N ARG A 216 -17.16 2.75 -18.21
CA ARG A 216 -17.99 1.55 -18.43
C ARG A 216 -18.62 1.04 -17.12
N GLY A 217 -17.84 1.03 -16.03
CA GLY A 217 -18.34 0.70 -14.70
C GLY A 217 -19.41 1.67 -14.21
N TRP A 218 -19.19 2.97 -14.41
CA TRP A 218 -20.16 4.01 -14.08
C TRP A 218 -21.49 3.82 -14.83
N HIS A 219 -21.42 3.56 -16.14
CA HIS A 219 -22.59 3.27 -16.95
C HIS A 219 -23.36 2.05 -16.43
N ALA A 220 -22.68 0.96 -16.13
CA ALA A 220 -23.31 -0.26 -15.63
C ALA A 220 -23.91 -0.09 -14.21
N HIS A 221 -23.17 0.52 -13.28
CA HIS A 221 -23.59 0.59 -11.88
C HIS A 221 -24.53 1.76 -11.59
N VAL A 222 -24.21 2.95 -12.11
CA VAL A 222 -24.94 4.18 -11.79
C VAL A 222 -26.11 4.40 -12.76
N LEU A 223 -25.86 4.24 -14.05
CA LEU A 223 -26.88 4.49 -15.08
C LEU A 223 -27.72 3.25 -15.38
N ALA A 224 -27.25 2.06 -14.96
CA ALA A 224 -27.79 0.75 -15.33
C ALA A 224 -27.92 0.59 -16.87
N ASP A 225 -26.89 1.12 -17.56
CA ASP A 225 -26.74 1.03 -19.00
C ASP A 225 -25.79 -0.13 -19.32
N GLY A 226 -26.31 -1.15 -19.98
CA GLY A 226 -25.59 -2.37 -20.31
C GLY A 226 -26.54 -3.48 -20.79
N ARG A 227 -25.93 -4.57 -21.25
CA ARG A 227 -26.72 -5.74 -21.68
C ARG A 227 -27.49 -6.33 -20.51
N GLN A 228 -28.81 -6.55 -20.70
CA GLN A 228 -29.71 -6.99 -19.65
C GLN A 228 -29.82 -8.51 -19.58
N PHE A 229 -29.88 -9.05 -18.36
CA PHE A 229 -30.04 -10.47 -18.06
C PHE A 229 -30.97 -10.63 -16.85
N ALA A 230 -31.60 -11.79 -16.71
CA ALA A 230 -32.45 -12.08 -15.55
C ALA A 230 -31.64 -12.37 -14.27
N SER A 231 -30.37 -12.77 -14.40
CA SER A 231 -29.45 -13.01 -13.29
C SER A 231 -28.00 -12.83 -13.71
N ALA A 232 -27.09 -12.69 -12.74
CA ALA A 232 -25.65 -12.66 -13.00
C ALA A 232 -25.15 -14.01 -13.55
N THR A 233 -25.66 -15.12 -13.02
CA THR A 233 -25.36 -16.46 -13.51
C THR A 233 -25.74 -16.62 -14.99
N GLU A 234 -26.90 -16.09 -15.42
CA GLU A 234 -27.29 -16.11 -16.84
C GLU A 234 -26.32 -15.28 -17.69
N ALA A 235 -25.91 -14.09 -17.23
CA ALA A 235 -24.96 -13.24 -17.94
C ALA A 235 -23.63 -13.96 -18.17
N ILE A 236 -23.04 -14.52 -17.12
CA ILE A 236 -21.77 -15.23 -17.17
C ILE A 236 -21.84 -16.42 -18.14
N ASN A 237 -22.88 -17.24 -18.05
CA ASN A 237 -23.05 -18.39 -18.93
C ASN A 237 -23.24 -17.97 -20.39
N THR A 238 -23.99 -16.90 -20.64
CA THR A 238 -24.23 -16.39 -21.99
C THR A 238 -22.95 -15.88 -22.62
N TYR A 239 -22.19 -15.02 -21.93
CA TYR A 239 -20.94 -14.50 -22.44
C TYR A 239 -19.90 -15.60 -22.70
N ARG A 240 -19.79 -16.61 -21.83
CA ARG A 240 -18.93 -17.77 -22.04
C ARG A 240 -19.37 -18.62 -23.23
N SER A 241 -20.68 -18.74 -23.49
CA SER A 241 -21.21 -19.47 -24.66
C SER A 241 -20.92 -18.74 -25.97
N GLU A 242 -20.90 -17.41 -25.94
CA GLU A 242 -20.61 -16.57 -27.10
C GLU A 242 -19.09 -16.49 -27.37
N ASN A 243 -18.25 -16.62 -26.33
CA ASN A 243 -16.80 -16.63 -26.42
C ASN A 243 -16.19 -17.67 -25.47
N ALA A 244 -15.91 -18.85 -25.96
CA ALA A 244 -15.38 -19.99 -25.18
C ALA A 244 -13.99 -19.73 -24.54
N GLY A 245 -13.27 -18.70 -24.98
CA GLY A 245 -11.95 -18.32 -24.41
C GLY A 245 -12.04 -17.13 -23.45
N LEU A 246 -13.22 -16.62 -23.16
CA LEU A 246 -13.39 -15.44 -22.30
C LEU A 246 -13.01 -15.74 -20.85
N LEU A 247 -12.06 -14.97 -20.33
CA LEU A 247 -11.69 -15.01 -18.93
C LEU A 247 -12.62 -14.11 -18.11
N ASP A 248 -12.84 -14.45 -16.86
CA ASP A 248 -13.75 -13.71 -15.98
C ASP A 248 -13.32 -12.25 -15.82
N GLN A 249 -12.02 -12.00 -15.70
CA GLN A 249 -11.48 -10.64 -15.55
C GLN A 249 -11.75 -9.72 -16.77
N ASP A 250 -11.98 -10.29 -17.95
CA ASP A 250 -12.17 -9.56 -19.22
C ASP A 250 -13.64 -9.54 -19.66
N MET A 251 -14.55 -10.04 -18.81
CA MET A 251 -15.97 -10.13 -19.12
C MET A 251 -16.58 -8.74 -19.25
N HIS A 252 -17.40 -8.54 -20.30
CA HIS A 252 -18.14 -7.31 -20.51
C HIS A 252 -19.11 -7.03 -19.34
N GLU A 253 -19.51 -5.78 -19.20
CA GLU A 253 -20.52 -5.36 -18.24
C GLU A 253 -21.87 -6.01 -18.54
N PHE A 254 -22.63 -6.25 -17.48
CA PHE A 254 -24.00 -6.69 -17.54
C PHE A 254 -24.85 -5.98 -16.48
N VAL A 255 -26.14 -5.91 -16.76
CA VAL A 255 -27.14 -5.34 -15.86
C VAL A 255 -28.21 -6.39 -15.60
N VAL A 256 -28.58 -6.59 -14.34
CA VAL A 256 -29.72 -7.47 -13.99
C VAL A 256 -31.01 -6.69 -14.13
N ALA A 257 -31.96 -7.28 -14.86
CA ALA A 257 -33.23 -6.68 -15.13
C ALA A 257 -34.40 -7.65 -14.89
N LYS A 258 -35.51 -7.13 -14.37
CA LYS A 258 -36.74 -7.86 -14.17
C LYS A 258 -37.83 -7.19 -14.98
N ASP A 259 -38.58 -7.96 -15.79
CA ASP A 259 -39.62 -7.45 -16.67
C ASP A 259 -39.14 -6.28 -17.57
N GLY A 260 -37.90 -6.38 -18.07
CA GLY A 260 -37.25 -5.39 -18.92
C GLY A 260 -36.84 -4.09 -18.21
N LYS A 261 -36.85 -4.07 -16.89
CA LYS A 261 -36.39 -2.92 -16.08
C LYS A 261 -35.19 -3.29 -15.24
N PRO A 262 -34.06 -2.54 -15.30
CA PRO A 262 -32.95 -2.70 -14.41
C PRO A 262 -33.36 -2.64 -12.94
N VAL A 263 -32.80 -3.55 -12.11
CA VAL A 263 -33.21 -3.68 -10.71
C VAL A 263 -32.55 -2.69 -9.77
N GLY A 264 -31.45 -2.05 -10.21
CA GLY A 264 -30.70 -1.22 -9.27
C GLY A 264 -29.77 -0.16 -9.88
N PRO A 265 -30.29 0.83 -10.66
CA PRO A 265 -29.51 2.04 -10.90
C PRO A 265 -29.26 2.78 -9.58
N ILE A 266 -28.11 3.40 -9.42
CA ILE A 266 -27.81 4.23 -8.23
C ILE A 266 -28.41 5.62 -8.46
N VAL A 267 -29.26 6.09 -7.54
CA VAL A 267 -29.99 7.36 -7.68
C VAL A 267 -29.80 8.26 -6.46
N ASP A 268 -30.31 9.50 -6.55
CA ASP A 268 -30.23 10.45 -5.45
C ASP A 268 -30.88 9.90 -4.17
N GLY A 269 -30.20 10.08 -3.04
CA GLY A 269 -30.64 9.62 -1.73
C GLY A 269 -30.20 8.20 -1.38
N ASP A 270 -29.61 7.45 -2.30
CA ASP A 270 -29.05 6.13 -2.01
C ASP A 270 -27.76 6.22 -1.18
N SER A 271 -27.33 5.09 -0.65
CA SER A 271 -26.02 4.94 -0.04
C SER A 271 -25.19 3.93 -0.80
N VAL A 272 -23.88 4.21 -0.95
CA VAL A 272 -22.94 3.37 -1.71
C VAL A 272 -21.73 3.05 -0.86
N ILE A 273 -21.40 1.77 -0.73
CA ILE A 273 -20.16 1.28 -0.14
C ILE A 273 -19.31 0.61 -1.22
N PHE A 274 -18.12 1.14 -1.45
CA PHE A 274 -17.08 0.44 -2.22
C PHE A 274 -16.30 -0.47 -1.28
N PHE A 275 -16.50 -1.80 -1.38
CA PHE A 275 -16.05 -2.73 -0.35
C PHE A 275 -14.65 -3.31 -0.55
N ASN A 276 -13.89 -2.85 -1.55
CA ASN A 276 -12.47 -3.15 -1.65
C ASN A 276 -11.72 -2.47 -0.51
N PHE A 277 -10.79 -3.17 0.12
CA PHE A 277 -9.93 -2.61 1.17
C PHE A 277 -8.61 -2.06 0.62
N ARG A 278 -8.21 -2.44 -0.60
CA ARG A 278 -7.00 -1.96 -1.25
C ARG A 278 -7.28 -0.73 -2.12
N GLY A 279 -6.43 0.30 -1.94
CA GLY A 279 -6.67 1.63 -2.52
C GLY A 279 -6.35 1.76 -4.00
N ASP A 280 -5.32 1.06 -4.53
CA ASP A 280 -4.76 1.30 -5.87
C ASP A 280 -5.79 1.27 -7.02
N ARG A 281 -6.83 0.43 -6.92
CA ARG A 281 -7.92 0.31 -7.89
C ARG A 281 -9.28 0.81 -7.36
N SER A 282 -9.26 1.60 -6.30
CA SER A 282 -10.43 2.14 -5.63
C SER A 282 -10.56 3.66 -5.79
N LEU A 283 -9.42 4.33 -6.01
CA LEU A 283 -9.33 5.79 -6.03
C LEU A 283 -10.12 6.42 -7.18
N GLU A 284 -10.10 5.84 -8.37
CA GLU A 284 -10.71 6.44 -9.55
C GLU A 284 -12.24 6.40 -9.50
N ILE A 285 -12.83 5.29 -9.09
CA ILE A 285 -14.28 5.24 -8.87
C ILE A 285 -14.70 6.12 -7.68
N THR A 286 -13.86 6.23 -6.65
CA THR A 286 -14.07 7.18 -5.55
C THR A 286 -14.09 8.61 -6.05
N ALA A 287 -13.14 9.01 -6.91
CA ALA A 287 -13.13 10.33 -7.53
C ALA A 287 -14.40 10.58 -8.35
N ALA A 288 -14.88 9.58 -9.10
CA ALA A 288 -16.11 9.69 -9.87
C ALA A 288 -17.34 9.93 -8.98
N PHE A 289 -17.41 9.39 -7.77
CA PHE A 289 -18.49 9.68 -6.82
C PHE A 289 -18.32 11.00 -6.08
N GLU A 290 -17.11 11.37 -5.67
CA GLU A 290 -16.88 12.46 -4.73
C GLU A 290 -16.53 13.81 -5.37
N GLU A 291 -15.89 13.83 -6.54
CA GLU A 291 -15.35 15.08 -7.09
C GLU A 291 -16.40 15.89 -7.85
N ASP A 292 -16.53 17.17 -7.50
CA ASP A 292 -17.38 18.12 -8.23
C ASP A 292 -16.79 18.45 -9.60
N ASN A 293 -15.48 18.74 -9.64
CA ASN A 293 -14.76 18.96 -10.88
C ASN A 293 -14.07 17.67 -11.32
N PHE A 294 -14.72 16.91 -12.16
CA PHE A 294 -14.28 15.60 -12.64
C PHE A 294 -14.07 15.62 -14.16
N PRO A 295 -12.82 15.67 -14.65
CA PRO A 295 -12.53 15.90 -16.06
C PRO A 295 -12.37 14.64 -16.91
N HIS A 296 -12.48 13.43 -16.33
CA HIS A 296 -12.01 12.22 -16.99
C HIS A 296 -12.98 11.59 -17.97
N PHE A 297 -14.29 11.66 -17.68
CA PHE A 297 -15.37 11.24 -18.60
C PHE A 297 -16.68 11.96 -18.26
N ASP A 298 -17.66 11.88 -19.17
CA ASP A 298 -19.01 12.42 -18.93
C ASP A 298 -19.81 11.45 -18.06
N ARG A 299 -20.06 11.81 -16.82
CA ARG A 299 -20.89 11.03 -15.90
C ARG A 299 -22.37 10.98 -16.26
N VAL A 300 -22.82 11.78 -17.27
CA VAL A 300 -24.23 11.98 -17.65
C VAL A 300 -25.05 12.55 -16.48
N ARG A 301 -24.96 11.93 -15.33
CA ARG A 301 -25.45 12.42 -14.02
C ARG A 301 -24.53 11.94 -12.91
N ARG A 302 -24.41 12.73 -11.87
CA ARG A 302 -23.80 12.32 -10.59
C ARG A 302 -24.90 12.27 -9.55
N PRO A 303 -25.25 11.10 -9.02
CA PRO A 303 -26.26 10.99 -7.98
C PRO A 303 -25.75 11.57 -6.66
N ALA A 304 -26.63 12.26 -5.95
CA ALA A 304 -26.35 12.72 -4.58
C ALA A 304 -26.53 11.54 -3.61
N VAL A 305 -25.45 10.88 -3.27
CA VAL A 305 -25.43 9.67 -2.42
C VAL A 305 -24.56 9.86 -1.19
N GLU A 306 -24.82 9.07 -0.14
CA GLU A 306 -23.84 8.83 0.91
C GLU A 306 -22.85 7.78 0.42
N TYR A 307 -21.60 8.18 0.15
CA TYR A 307 -20.54 7.30 -0.35
C TYR A 307 -19.53 7.00 0.72
N ALA A 308 -19.10 5.74 0.83
CA ALA A 308 -18.00 5.33 1.68
C ALA A 308 -17.13 4.26 1.02
N GLY A 309 -15.82 4.30 1.27
CA GLY A 309 -14.91 3.19 1.02
C GLY A 309 -14.83 2.23 2.19
N MET A 310 -14.18 1.08 1.97
CA MET A 310 -13.86 0.16 3.07
C MET A 310 -12.84 0.75 4.02
N MET A 311 -11.81 1.40 3.47
CA MET A 311 -10.70 2.05 4.17
C MET A 311 -10.43 3.42 3.56
N GLU A 312 -9.59 4.21 4.19
CA GLU A 312 -8.97 5.39 3.58
C GLU A 312 -7.96 4.90 2.53
N TYR A 313 -8.20 5.23 1.25
CA TYR A 313 -7.39 4.75 0.12
C TYR A 313 -6.20 5.66 -0.17
N ASP A 314 -6.31 6.93 0.19
CA ASP A 314 -5.28 7.95 0.04
C ASP A 314 -5.31 8.86 1.27
N GLY A 315 -4.35 8.66 2.16
CA GLY A 315 -4.23 9.43 3.39
C GLY A 315 -3.73 10.86 3.17
N ASP A 316 -3.05 11.13 2.06
CA ASP A 316 -2.55 12.47 1.74
C ASP A 316 -3.69 13.40 1.27
N ASN A 317 -4.63 12.84 0.49
CA ASN A 317 -5.78 13.57 -0.05
C ASN A 317 -7.09 13.29 0.71
N HIS A 318 -7.06 12.48 1.76
CA HIS A 318 -8.23 12.05 2.56
C HIS A 318 -9.34 11.50 1.68
N LYS A 319 -9.01 10.47 0.87
CA LYS A 319 -9.94 9.79 -0.04
C LYS A 319 -10.15 8.32 0.34
N PRO A 320 -11.42 7.86 0.39
CA PRO A 320 -12.66 8.64 0.34
C PRO A 320 -12.85 9.50 1.60
N ALA A 321 -13.76 10.47 1.51
CA ALA A 321 -14.10 11.34 2.65
C ALA A 321 -14.72 10.56 3.83
N GLN A 322 -15.40 9.46 3.55
CA GLN A 322 -15.95 8.54 4.54
C GLN A 322 -15.48 7.11 4.28
N PHE A 323 -15.09 6.41 5.34
CA PHE A 323 -14.65 5.01 5.26
C PHE A 323 -15.07 4.22 6.50
N LEU A 324 -15.24 2.89 6.35
CA LEU A 324 -15.79 2.01 7.39
C LEU A 324 -14.76 1.59 8.43
N VAL A 325 -13.51 1.37 8.02
CA VAL A 325 -12.44 0.87 8.87
C VAL A 325 -11.29 1.86 8.87
N ASN A 326 -11.01 2.41 10.04
CA ASN A 326 -9.89 3.33 10.20
C ASN A 326 -8.56 2.59 10.01
N PRO A 327 -7.52 3.25 9.46
CA PRO A 327 -6.16 2.76 9.53
C PRO A 327 -5.79 2.37 10.97
N PRO A 328 -4.86 1.43 11.18
CA PRO A 328 -4.46 1.07 12.53
C PRO A 328 -3.89 2.29 13.24
N SER A 329 -4.41 2.59 14.43
CA SER A 329 -3.78 3.59 15.30
C SER A 329 -2.53 2.97 15.92
N ILE A 330 -1.38 3.37 15.39
CA ILE A 330 -0.07 2.88 15.81
C ILE A 330 0.52 3.90 16.78
N ASP A 331 0.47 3.59 18.04
CA ASP A 331 1.11 4.36 19.12
C ASP A 331 2.47 3.78 19.50
N ARG A 332 3.20 4.48 20.35
CA ARG A 332 4.50 4.05 20.87
C ARG A 332 5.53 3.78 19.76
N THR A 333 5.55 4.65 18.75
CA THR A 333 6.55 4.61 17.69
C THR A 333 7.93 5.03 18.20
N MET A 334 8.97 4.69 17.43
CA MET A 334 10.34 5.08 17.73
C MET A 334 10.48 6.60 17.89
N GLY A 335 9.86 7.38 16.99
CA GLY A 335 9.84 8.85 17.05
C GLY A 335 9.25 9.37 18.36
N GLU A 336 8.14 8.79 18.82
CA GLU A 336 7.52 9.19 20.09
C GLU A 336 8.39 8.86 21.30
N TYR A 337 9.05 7.70 21.34
CA TYR A 337 9.95 7.34 22.42
C TYR A 337 11.20 8.22 22.47
N LEU A 338 11.81 8.47 21.29
CA LEU A 338 13.03 9.26 21.19
C LEU A 338 12.80 10.71 21.57
N THR A 339 11.71 11.35 21.09
CA THR A 339 11.36 12.73 21.47
C THR A 339 11.05 12.86 22.96
N LYS A 340 10.31 11.92 23.56
CA LYS A 340 10.08 11.90 25.00
C LYS A 340 11.35 11.72 25.81
N THR A 341 12.39 11.13 25.21
CA THR A 341 13.71 10.95 25.84
C THR A 341 14.60 12.19 25.66
N GLY A 342 14.21 13.14 24.79
CA GLY A 342 14.95 14.38 24.53
C GLY A 342 15.94 14.25 23.37
N VAL A 343 15.77 13.29 22.49
CA VAL A 343 16.58 13.06 21.29
C VAL A 343 16.13 14.00 20.16
N HIS A 344 17.07 14.63 19.47
CA HIS A 344 16.79 15.51 18.35
C HIS A 344 16.75 14.72 17.04
N LEU A 345 15.64 14.84 16.31
CA LEU A 345 15.33 14.06 15.13
C LEU A 345 15.19 14.95 13.88
N MET A 346 15.62 14.44 12.74
CA MET A 346 15.28 15.00 11.43
C MET A 346 14.67 13.92 10.54
N ALA A 347 13.59 14.27 9.81
CA ALA A 347 13.01 13.46 8.76
C ALA A 347 13.02 14.27 7.46
N ILE A 348 13.44 13.66 6.35
CA ILE A 348 13.54 14.34 5.06
C ILE A 348 13.25 13.38 3.91
N SER A 349 12.47 13.85 2.94
CA SER A 349 12.33 13.24 1.62
C SER A 349 11.83 14.29 0.63
N GLU A 350 11.73 13.93 -0.64
CA GLU A 350 10.97 14.73 -1.59
C GLU A 350 9.47 14.49 -1.46
N THR A 351 8.65 15.34 -2.09
CA THR A 351 7.19 15.37 -1.99
C THR A 351 6.56 13.98 -2.08
N GLN A 352 7.02 13.11 -2.99
CA GLN A 352 6.45 11.78 -3.24
C GLN A 352 6.52 10.83 -2.03
N LYS A 353 7.51 11.00 -1.15
CA LYS A 353 7.75 10.12 0.01
C LYS A 353 7.88 10.90 1.34
N TYR A 354 7.54 12.18 1.34
CA TYR A 354 7.55 13.00 2.56
C TYR A 354 6.58 12.45 3.63
N GLY A 355 5.36 12.08 3.22
CA GLY A 355 4.38 11.45 4.11
C GLY A 355 4.89 10.13 4.71
N HIS A 356 5.71 9.38 3.96
CA HIS A 356 6.25 8.10 4.43
C HIS A 356 7.26 8.27 5.56
N VAL A 357 8.19 9.21 5.45
CA VAL A 357 9.18 9.47 6.52
C VAL A 357 8.62 10.26 7.70
N THR A 358 7.40 10.79 7.59
CA THR A 358 6.73 11.58 8.64
C THR A 358 5.48 10.87 9.16
N TYR A 359 4.36 10.95 8.44
CA TYR A 359 3.04 10.44 8.83
C TYR A 359 3.05 8.92 9.09
N PHE A 360 3.45 8.12 8.07
CA PHE A 360 3.44 6.65 8.20
C PHE A 360 4.48 6.16 9.19
N PHE A 361 5.69 6.72 9.19
CA PHE A 361 6.73 6.39 10.16
C PHE A 361 6.31 6.70 11.61
N ASN A 362 5.47 7.70 11.81
CA ASN A 362 4.92 8.07 13.12
C ASN A 362 3.62 7.33 13.46
N GLY A 363 3.30 6.24 12.75
CA GLY A 363 2.15 5.40 13.06
C GLY A 363 0.82 5.97 12.58
N ASN A 364 0.78 6.51 11.37
CA ASN A 364 -0.39 7.17 10.77
C ASN A 364 -0.84 8.42 11.57
N ARG A 365 0.15 9.16 12.07
CA ARG A 365 -0.07 10.35 12.88
C ARG A 365 0.53 11.59 12.21
N PRO A 366 -0.27 12.65 11.94
CA PRO A 366 0.24 13.89 11.36
C PRO A 366 1.05 14.71 12.37
N GLY A 367 2.04 15.43 11.86
CA GLY A 367 2.84 16.39 12.60
C GLY A 367 3.88 15.78 13.55
N GLU A 368 4.66 16.64 14.15
CA GLU A 368 5.73 16.30 15.09
C GLU A 368 5.16 15.92 16.47
N PHE A 369 5.84 15.03 17.17
CA PHE A 369 5.57 14.76 18.59
C PHE A 369 6.03 15.93 19.48
N ASP A 370 7.17 16.55 19.13
CA ASP A 370 7.69 17.75 19.78
C ASP A 370 8.43 18.63 18.75
N LYS A 371 7.86 19.80 18.43
CA LYS A 371 8.41 20.75 17.47
C LYS A 371 9.78 21.34 17.84
N ASN A 372 10.20 21.21 19.08
CA ASN A 372 11.53 21.66 19.51
C ASN A 372 12.60 20.59 19.27
N LEU A 373 12.19 19.32 19.14
CA LEU A 373 13.09 18.18 18.98
C LEU A 373 13.06 17.57 17.58
N GLU A 374 11.99 17.80 16.82
CA GLU A 374 11.81 17.24 15.48
C GLU A 374 11.85 18.33 14.40
N THR A 375 12.51 18.02 13.30
CA THR A 375 12.54 18.84 12.10
C THR A 375 12.13 18.00 10.90
N TYR A 376 11.04 18.37 10.22
CA TYR A 376 10.58 17.72 9.00
C TYR A 376 10.86 18.60 7.80
N VAL A 377 11.51 18.03 6.78
CA VAL A 377 11.95 18.76 5.60
C VAL A 377 11.39 18.08 4.35
N GLU A 378 10.61 18.83 3.59
CA GLU A 378 10.18 18.44 2.27
C GLU A 378 11.09 19.09 1.22
N VAL A 379 11.53 18.28 0.24
CA VAL A 379 12.19 18.76 -0.98
C VAL A 379 11.17 18.64 -2.11
N PRO A 380 10.73 19.75 -2.73
CA PRO A 380 9.72 19.71 -3.78
C PRO A 380 10.13 18.83 -4.95
N SER A 381 9.28 17.87 -5.33
CA SER A 381 9.49 17.01 -6.50
C SER A 381 9.36 17.82 -7.80
N ASP A 382 10.05 17.37 -8.85
CA ASP A 382 9.85 17.94 -10.19
C ASP A 382 8.51 17.48 -10.79
N VAL A 383 7.86 18.37 -11.53
CA VAL A 383 6.60 18.07 -12.23
C VAL A 383 6.94 17.59 -13.66
N VAL A 384 7.58 16.41 -13.74
CA VAL A 384 7.93 15.71 -14.98
C VAL A 384 7.77 14.21 -14.77
N PRO A 385 7.54 13.40 -15.82
CA PRO A 385 7.58 11.95 -15.71
C PRO A 385 8.91 11.47 -15.12
N PHE A 386 8.85 10.48 -14.21
CA PHE A 386 10.02 10.07 -13.44
C PHE A 386 11.14 9.49 -14.31
N GLU A 387 10.81 8.79 -15.40
CA GLU A 387 11.79 8.27 -16.34
C GLU A 387 12.57 9.36 -17.10
N GLN A 388 12.08 10.60 -17.13
CA GLN A 388 12.76 11.72 -17.77
C GLN A 388 13.79 12.39 -16.85
N ARG A 389 13.65 12.25 -15.54
CA ARG A 389 14.59 12.71 -14.50
C ARG A 389 14.79 11.65 -13.43
N PRO A 390 15.36 10.49 -13.77
CA PRO A 390 15.38 9.31 -12.88
C PRO A 390 16.22 9.50 -11.61
N TRP A 391 17.15 10.46 -11.58
CA TRP A 391 17.87 10.83 -10.35
C TRP A 391 17.00 11.59 -9.34
N MET A 392 15.81 12.07 -9.75
CA MET A 392 14.84 12.78 -8.91
C MET A 392 15.50 13.90 -8.07
N LYS A 393 15.27 13.95 -6.77
CA LYS A 393 15.84 14.94 -5.84
C LYS A 393 16.88 14.34 -4.87
N CYS A 394 17.46 13.19 -5.20
CA CYS A 394 18.41 12.55 -4.27
C CYS A 394 19.62 13.44 -3.94
N ALA A 395 20.09 14.27 -4.87
CA ALA A 395 21.20 15.19 -4.62
C ALA A 395 20.82 16.33 -3.66
N GLU A 396 19.66 16.94 -3.86
CA GLU A 396 19.15 18.03 -3.01
C GLU A 396 18.82 17.55 -1.60
N ILE A 397 18.25 16.33 -1.48
CA ILE A 397 18.06 15.68 -0.17
C ILE A 397 19.40 15.50 0.52
N THR A 398 20.39 14.97 -0.20
CA THR A 398 21.75 14.73 0.32
C THR A 398 22.43 15.99 0.80
N ASP A 399 22.33 17.11 0.06
CA ASP A 399 22.90 18.38 0.46
C ASP A 399 22.35 18.83 1.82
N LYS A 400 21.02 18.77 2.00
CA LYS A 400 20.37 19.11 3.27
C LYS A 400 20.74 18.17 4.42
N VAL A 401 20.92 16.88 4.13
CA VAL A 401 21.35 15.89 5.15
C VAL A 401 22.79 16.14 5.56
N ILE A 402 23.69 16.48 4.63
CA ILE A 402 25.08 16.82 4.96
C ILE A 402 25.12 18.08 5.83
N GLU A 403 24.35 19.13 5.47
CA GLU A 403 24.22 20.33 6.32
C GLU A 403 23.72 19.97 7.74
N ALA A 404 22.74 19.07 7.84
CA ALA A 404 22.22 18.62 9.12
C ALA A 404 23.25 17.86 9.95
N ILE A 405 24.04 16.95 9.34
CA ILE A 405 25.14 16.22 9.98
C ILE A 405 26.20 17.22 10.48
N GLU A 406 26.64 18.15 9.63
CA GLU A 406 27.68 19.12 9.97
C GLU A 406 27.23 20.13 11.05
N SER A 407 25.92 20.35 11.19
CA SER A 407 25.37 21.23 12.24
C SER A 407 25.56 20.67 13.65
N GLY A 408 25.73 19.35 13.79
CA GLY A 408 25.78 18.66 15.08
C GLY A 408 24.49 18.75 15.92
N LYS A 409 23.38 19.17 15.31
CA LYS A 409 22.10 19.39 16.01
C LYS A 409 21.32 18.11 16.26
N TYR A 410 21.44 17.13 15.37
CA TYR A 410 20.57 15.95 15.37
C TYR A 410 21.30 14.69 15.84
N ASP A 411 20.63 13.91 16.66
CA ASP A 411 21.10 12.61 17.14
C ASP A 411 20.68 11.48 16.18
N HIS A 412 19.51 11.64 15.52
CA HIS A 412 19.01 10.72 14.50
C HIS A 412 18.46 11.48 13.31
N ILE A 413 18.89 11.06 12.12
CA ILE A 413 18.41 11.58 10.85
C ILE A 413 17.85 10.41 10.05
N ARG A 414 16.60 10.53 9.53
CA ARG A 414 16.01 9.56 8.62
C ARG A 414 15.68 10.22 7.30
N LEU A 415 16.00 9.54 6.22
CA LEU A 415 15.64 9.97 4.87
C LEU A 415 15.06 8.81 4.05
N ASN A 416 14.27 9.15 3.03
CA ASN A 416 13.87 8.24 1.99
C ASN A 416 14.33 8.79 0.64
N TYR A 417 14.96 7.93 -0.16
CA TYR A 417 15.22 8.16 -1.58
C TYR A 417 14.16 7.42 -2.39
N PRO A 418 13.18 8.12 -3.01
CA PRO A 418 12.07 7.49 -3.74
C PRO A 418 12.49 6.79 -5.05
N ASN A 419 13.74 6.96 -5.41
CA ASN A 419 14.34 6.67 -6.71
C ASN A 419 13.96 5.27 -7.25
N GLY A 420 14.19 4.22 -6.48
CA GLY A 420 13.96 2.85 -6.92
C GLY A 420 12.49 2.51 -7.14
N ASP A 421 11.62 3.03 -6.30
CA ASP A 421 10.19 2.78 -6.38
C ASP A 421 9.50 3.63 -7.44
N MET A 422 9.62 4.95 -7.34
CA MET A 422 8.91 5.86 -8.26
C MET A 422 9.34 5.70 -9.71
N VAL A 423 10.65 5.52 -9.97
CA VAL A 423 11.13 5.23 -11.32
C VAL A 423 10.82 3.78 -11.71
N GLY A 424 10.84 2.84 -10.76
CA GLY A 424 10.46 1.45 -10.96
C GLY A 424 9.05 1.29 -11.51
N HIS A 425 8.10 2.04 -10.99
CA HIS A 425 6.70 2.05 -11.46
C HIS A 425 6.53 2.50 -12.91
N THR A 426 7.52 3.15 -13.53
CA THR A 426 7.46 3.52 -14.95
C THR A 426 7.68 2.33 -15.88
N GLY A 427 8.29 1.22 -15.40
CA GLY A 427 8.66 0.06 -16.21
C GLY A 427 9.85 0.31 -17.14
N VAL A 428 10.48 1.48 -17.10
CA VAL A 428 11.59 1.86 -17.99
C VAL A 428 12.93 1.42 -17.37
N PHE A 429 13.39 0.22 -17.69
CA PHE A 429 14.56 -0.42 -17.10
C PHE A 429 15.83 0.46 -17.05
N ASN A 430 16.17 1.10 -18.16
CA ASN A 430 17.37 1.95 -18.21
C ASN A 430 17.25 3.21 -17.34
N ALA A 431 16.03 3.74 -17.17
CA ALA A 431 15.79 4.85 -16.26
C ALA A 431 15.98 4.40 -14.81
N VAL A 432 15.55 3.18 -14.47
CA VAL A 432 15.77 2.62 -13.12
C VAL A 432 17.25 2.40 -12.85
N CYS A 433 18.03 1.90 -13.81
CA CYS A 433 19.49 1.80 -13.64
C CYS A 433 20.12 3.18 -13.38
N CYS A 434 19.76 4.19 -14.16
CA CYS A 434 20.24 5.56 -13.95
C CYS A 434 19.81 6.13 -12.58
N SER A 435 18.62 5.79 -12.12
CA SER A 435 18.09 6.13 -10.80
C SER A 435 18.95 5.54 -9.68
N MET A 436 19.33 4.26 -9.79
CA MET A 436 20.21 3.57 -8.84
C MET A 436 21.61 4.17 -8.81
N GLU A 437 22.19 4.48 -9.97
CA GLU A 437 23.51 5.12 -10.07
C GLU A 437 23.53 6.52 -9.45
N GLY A 438 22.46 7.31 -9.71
CA GLY A 438 22.28 8.63 -9.09
C GLY A 438 22.20 8.54 -7.56
N MET A 439 21.46 7.58 -7.03
CA MET A 439 21.36 7.32 -5.60
C MET A 439 22.69 6.86 -5.01
N ASP A 440 23.43 5.97 -5.67
CA ASP A 440 24.71 5.45 -5.19
C ASP A 440 25.76 6.55 -5.02
N LEU A 441 25.82 7.53 -5.93
CA LEU A 441 26.64 8.72 -5.78
C LEU A 441 26.34 9.46 -4.46
N GLN A 442 25.06 9.54 -4.08
CA GLN A 442 24.64 10.20 -2.86
C GLN A 442 25.00 9.36 -1.62
N LEU A 443 24.90 8.04 -1.71
CA LEU A 443 25.35 7.15 -0.64
C LEU A 443 26.85 7.35 -0.33
N GLY A 444 27.67 7.51 -1.38
CA GLY A 444 29.10 7.81 -1.22
C GLY A 444 29.36 9.13 -0.51
N ARG A 445 28.59 10.17 -0.82
CA ARG A 445 28.67 11.49 -0.17
C ARG A 445 28.26 11.41 1.32
N LEU A 446 27.12 10.75 1.61
CA LEU A 446 26.63 10.58 2.98
C LEU A 446 27.58 9.73 3.83
N LYS A 447 28.14 8.66 3.24
CA LYS A 447 29.17 7.85 3.91
C LYS A 447 30.34 8.70 4.36
N ALA A 448 30.89 9.55 3.48
CA ALA A 448 32.00 10.43 3.83
C ALA A 448 31.64 11.45 4.92
N ALA A 449 30.42 12.00 4.88
CA ALA A 449 29.94 12.93 5.90
C ALA A 449 29.79 12.27 7.28
N ILE A 450 29.25 11.06 7.32
CA ILE A 450 29.08 10.25 8.55
C ILE A 450 30.44 9.87 9.14
N GLU A 451 31.40 9.44 8.32
CA GLU A 451 32.79 9.15 8.77
C GLU A 451 33.40 10.37 9.46
N LYS A 452 33.29 11.53 8.84
CA LYS A 452 33.83 12.79 9.40
C LYS A 452 33.15 13.18 10.71
N ALA A 453 31.86 12.86 10.88
CA ALA A 453 31.08 13.18 12.08
C ALA A 453 31.23 12.13 13.20
N GLY A 454 31.84 10.96 12.94
CA GLY A 454 31.89 9.84 13.88
C GLY A 454 30.53 9.24 14.17
N GLY A 455 29.64 9.24 13.15
CA GLY A 455 28.31 8.69 13.20
C GLY A 455 28.21 7.28 12.61
N ILE A 456 26.98 6.74 12.57
CA ILE A 456 26.66 5.43 11.98
C ILE A 456 25.70 5.63 10.82
N LEU A 457 25.93 4.91 9.71
CA LEU A 457 25.05 4.87 8.54
C LEU A 457 24.32 3.53 8.52
N CYS A 458 22.99 3.59 8.50
CA CYS A 458 22.08 2.46 8.42
C CYS A 458 21.32 2.51 7.10
N LEU A 459 21.44 1.48 6.25
CA LEU A 459 20.75 1.40 4.97
C LEU A 459 19.72 0.27 4.98
N THR A 460 18.56 0.57 4.48
CA THR A 460 17.48 -0.42 4.26
C THR A 460 16.64 -0.02 3.06
N ALA A 461 15.58 -0.80 2.80
CA ALA A 461 14.46 -0.43 1.95
C ALA A 461 13.16 -0.82 2.65
N ASP A 462 12.06 -0.30 2.20
CA ASP A 462 10.73 -0.57 2.73
C ASP A 462 10.01 -1.71 2.01
N HIS A 463 10.36 -1.98 0.75
CA HIS A 463 9.95 -3.11 -0.09
C HIS A 463 10.89 -3.22 -1.30
N GLY A 464 10.71 -4.22 -2.16
CA GLY A 464 11.40 -4.35 -3.43
C GLY A 464 10.52 -3.87 -4.60
N ASN A 465 11.18 -3.43 -5.69
CA ASN A 465 10.61 -3.03 -6.98
C ASN A 465 11.68 -3.12 -8.07
N SER A 466 12.74 -2.30 -7.96
CA SER A 466 13.85 -2.17 -8.94
C SER A 466 14.66 -3.44 -9.15
N ASP A 467 14.57 -4.38 -8.25
CA ASP A 467 15.24 -5.69 -8.28
C ASP A 467 14.57 -6.70 -9.21
N ASP A 468 13.34 -6.39 -9.71
CA ASP A 468 12.55 -7.30 -10.54
C ASP A 468 11.62 -6.52 -11.48
N MET A 469 12.19 -6.01 -12.57
CA MET A 469 11.57 -5.08 -13.53
C MET A 469 10.87 -5.75 -14.72
N TYR A 470 10.87 -7.08 -14.80
CA TYR A 470 10.23 -7.81 -15.90
C TYR A 470 9.23 -8.83 -15.39
N GLU A 471 8.13 -8.99 -16.12
CA GLU A 471 7.15 -10.05 -15.86
C GLU A 471 7.76 -11.43 -16.09
N HIS A 472 7.39 -12.40 -15.25
CA HIS A 472 7.86 -13.78 -15.35
C HIS A 472 6.72 -14.74 -15.73
N LYS A 473 7.07 -15.77 -16.50
CA LYS A 473 6.21 -16.91 -16.76
C LYS A 473 6.21 -17.87 -15.56
N LYS A 474 5.28 -18.82 -15.55
CA LYS A 474 5.18 -19.84 -14.48
C LYS A 474 6.46 -20.67 -14.28
N ASP A 475 7.31 -20.79 -15.30
CA ASP A 475 8.60 -21.48 -15.24
C ASP A 475 9.77 -20.60 -14.76
N GLY A 476 9.48 -19.33 -14.40
CA GLY A 476 10.46 -18.35 -13.96
C GLY A 476 11.21 -17.63 -15.09
N SER A 477 10.97 -17.98 -16.36
CA SER A 477 11.56 -17.26 -17.49
C SER A 477 10.88 -15.90 -17.69
N VAL A 478 11.63 -14.91 -18.21
CA VAL A 478 11.09 -13.59 -18.53
C VAL A 478 9.99 -13.70 -19.59
N ALA A 479 8.86 -13.04 -19.34
CA ALA A 479 7.78 -12.93 -20.31
C ALA A 479 8.15 -11.92 -21.41
N MET A 480 7.91 -12.29 -22.66
CA MET A 480 8.20 -11.42 -23.82
C MET A 480 6.91 -10.82 -24.35
N GLY A 481 6.97 -9.56 -24.75
CA GLY A 481 5.91 -8.89 -25.48
C GLY A 481 5.76 -9.37 -26.92
N ALA A 482 4.73 -8.91 -27.60
CA ALA A 482 4.49 -9.23 -29.01
C ALA A 482 5.56 -8.63 -29.95
N ASP A 483 6.28 -7.63 -29.49
CA ASP A 483 7.41 -6.96 -30.17
C ASP A 483 8.74 -7.70 -29.99
N GLY A 484 8.76 -8.76 -29.16
CA GLY A 484 9.97 -9.52 -28.85
C GLY A 484 10.84 -8.94 -27.75
N GLU A 485 10.40 -7.86 -27.09
CA GLU A 485 11.08 -7.26 -25.94
C GLU A 485 10.56 -7.84 -24.62
N PRO A 486 11.35 -7.80 -23.53
CA PRO A 486 10.89 -8.16 -22.20
C PRO A 486 9.66 -7.32 -21.76
N LYS A 487 8.66 -7.99 -21.22
CA LYS A 487 7.45 -7.32 -20.76
C LYS A 487 7.74 -6.59 -19.45
N PRO A 488 7.57 -5.26 -19.37
CA PRO A 488 7.84 -4.51 -18.14
C PRO A 488 6.92 -4.95 -17.00
N LYS A 489 7.48 -5.03 -15.79
CA LYS A 489 6.76 -5.16 -14.53
C LYS A 489 6.84 -3.83 -13.79
N THR A 490 5.71 -3.30 -13.41
CA THR A 490 5.58 -2.01 -12.70
C THR A 490 5.12 -2.17 -11.25
N SER A 491 4.89 -3.40 -10.80
CA SER A 491 4.49 -3.72 -9.43
C SER A 491 5.71 -4.03 -8.55
N HIS A 492 5.51 -4.00 -7.24
CA HIS A 492 6.54 -4.36 -6.26
C HIS A 492 6.95 -5.83 -6.39
N SER A 493 8.10 -6.19 -5.80
CA SER A 493 8.57 -7.57 -5.72
C SER A 493 8.30 -8.18 -4.34
N LEU A 494 8.36 -9.51 -4.26
CA LEU A 494 8.31 -10.27 -3.01
C LEU A 494 9.70 -10.55 -2.44
N ASN A 495 10.72 -9.88 -2.95
CA ASN A 495 12.10 -10.10 -2.52
C ASN A 495 12.36 -9.41 -1.18
N PRO A 496 13.28 -9.96 -0.36
CA PRO A 496 13.73 -9.31 0.86
C PRO A 496 14.50 -8.02 0.53
N VAL A 497 14.66 -7.18 1.54
CA VAL A 497 15.42 -5.92 1.45
C VAL A 497 16.70 -5.98 2.29
N PRO A 498 17.70 -5.12 2.02
CA PRO A 498 18.95 -5.11 2.79
C PRO A 498 18.78 -4.47 4.18
N GLY A 499 19.51 -5.00 5.14
CA GLY A 499 19.77 -4.36 6.42
C GLY A 499 21.28 -4.21 6.60
N ILE A 500 21.85 -3.04 6.31
CA ILE A 500 23.27 -2.77 6.33
C ILE A 500 23.59 -1.75 7.42
N ILE A 501 24.60 -2.03 8.24
CA ILE A 501 25.11 -1.10 9.25
C ILE A 501 26.57 -0.79 8.90
N TYR A 502 26.87 0.47 8.62
CA TYR A 502 28.20 0.98 8.44
C TYR A 502 28.60 1.85 9.64
N ASP A 503 29.43 1.30 10.48
CA ASP A 503 29.98 1.95 11.66
C ASP A 503 31.51 2.10 11.49
N PRO A 504 32.00 3.31 11.19
CA PRO A 504 33.43 3.55 10.94
C PRO A 504 34.30 3.42 12.21
N GLU A 505 33.70 3.53 13.40
CA GLU A 505 34.36 3.42 14.68
C GLU A 505 34.19 2.06 15.37
N TYR A 506 33.58 1.07 14.68
CA TYR A 506 33.28 -0.25 15.21
C TYR A 506 34.52 -0.98 15.75
N LYS A 507 34.45 -1.43 17.01
CA LYS A 507 35.52 -2.14 17.72
C LYS A 507 35.10 -3.52 18.22
N GLY A 508 33.95 -4.03 17.73
CA GLY A 508 33.45 -5.34 18.11
C GLY A 508 32.39 -5.32 19.21
N GLU A 509 31.71 -4.20 19.43
CA GLU A 509 30.72 -4.00 20.48
C GLU A 509 29.41 -4.78 20.28
N TYR A 510 29.14 -5.20 19.05
CA TYR A 510 27.96 -5.98 18.69
C TYR A 510 28.23 -6.98 17.57
N GLU A 511 27.33 -7.90 17.38
CA GLU A 511 27.30 -8.83 16.24
C GLU A 511 25.95 -8.78 15.54
N LEU A 512 25.96 -8.87 14.20
CA LEU A 512 24.73 -8.98 13.41
C LEU A 512 24.17 -10.41 13.46
N GLU A 513 22.86 -10.52 13.57
CA GLU A 513 22.15 -11.80 13.56
C GLU A 513 21.81 -12.22 12.12
N LEU A 514 22.76 -12.87 11.45
CA LEU A 514 22.74 -13.11 10.00
C LEU A 514 21.64 -14.06 9.50
N ASN A 515 21.04 -14.92 10.35
CA ASN A 515 20.17 -16.04 9.93
C ASN A 515 18.80 -16.04 10.65
N SER A 516 18.27 -14.91 11.01
CA SER A 516 17.16 -14.82 11.95
C SER A 516 15.75 -14.81 11.33
N GLY A 517 15.61 -14.64 10.02
CA GLY A 517 14.31 -14.43 9.39
C GLY A 517 13.60 -13.13 9.82
N LEU A 518 14.36 -12.10 10.20
CA LEU A 518 13.87 -10.81 10.67
C LEU A 518 13.12 -10.05 9.58
N GLY A 519 12.20 -9.20 10.01
CA GLY A 519 11.53 -8.20 9.17
C GLY A 519 12.10 -6.79 9.37
N ILE A 520 11.65 -5.87 8.55
CA ILE A 520 12.05 -4.45 8.66
C ILE A 520 11.60 -3.79 9.97
N SER A 521 10.63 -4.36 10.67
CA SER A 521 10.23 -3.97 12.03
C SER A 521 11.31 -4.15 13.10
N SER A 522 12.41 -4.85 12.77
CA SER A 522 13.60 -4.98 13.64
C SER A 522 14.46 -3.72 13.69
N TRP A 523 14.29 -2.78 12.76
CA TRP A 523 15.08 -1.55 12.70
C TRP A 523 14.93 -0.66 13.92
N PRO A 524 13.74 -0.34 14.45
CA PRO A 524 13.62 0.53 15.62
C PRO A 524 14.38 0.03 16.83
N SER A 525 14.32 -1.27 17.15
CA SER A 525 15.12 -1.85 18.22
C SER A 525 16.63 -1.70 17.97
N THR A 526 17.07 -1.93 16.74
CA THR A 526 18.48 -1.81 16.34
C THR A 526 18.96 -0.37 16.44
N LEU A 527 18.21 0.59 15.89
CA LEU A 527 18.54 2.01 15.92
C LEU A 527 18.61 2.55 17.36
N MET A 528 17.65 2.17 18.23
CA MET A 528 17.69 2.54 19.64
C MET A 528 18.93 2.02 20.35
N GLN A 529 19.35 0.77 20.08
CA GLN A 529 20.57 0.21 20.65
C GLN A 529 21.82 0.93 20.13
N LEU A 530 21.91 1.23 18.83
CA LEU A 530 23.00 2.02 18.25
C LEU A 530 23.10 3.42 18.87
N MET A 531 21.96 4.04 19.21
CA MET A 531 21.92 5.32 19.94
C MET A 531 22.14 5.18 21.46
N GLY A 532 22.40 3.98 21.98
CA GLY A 532 22.68 3.72 23.39
C GLY A 532 21.46 3.60 24.30
N PHE A 533 20.29 3.26 23.75
CA PHE A 533 19.05 3.06 24.51
C PHE A 533 18.61 1.60 24.55
N VAL A 534 17.89 1.24 25.62
CA VAL A 534 17.20 -0.05 25.74
C VAL A 534 15.88 0.03 24.97
N PRO A 535 15.67 -0.82 23.94
CA PRO A 535 14.39 -0.85 23.22
C PRO A 535 13.22 -1.25 24.13
N PRO A 536 11.99 -0.84 23.83
CA PRO A 536 10.80 -1.36 24.50
C PRO A 536 10.68 -2.88 24.37
N THR A 537 10.17 -3.55 25.39
CA THR A 537 10.11 -5.02 25.46
C THR A 537 9.09 -5.65 24.51
N ASP A 538 8.19 -4.85 23.97
CA ASP A 538 7.17 -5.23 23.01
C ASP A 538 7.56 -4.92 21.56
N TYR A 539 8.75 -4.38 21.33
CA TYR A 539 9.32 -4.23 19.99
C TYR A 539 9.91 -5.55 19.48
N ASP A 540 9.89 -5.71 18.17
CA ASP A 540 10.53 -6.85 17.52
C ASP A 540 12.03 -6.88 17.80
N LYS A 541 12.60 -8.08 17.71
CA LYS A 541 14.01 -8.33 18.03
C LYS A 541 14.93 -7.47 17.17
N SER A 542 15.93 -6.89 17.79
CA SER A 542 17.01 -6.17 17.10
C SER A 542 17.82 -7.09 16.18
N MET A 543 18.37 -6.51 15.11
CA MET A 543 19.34 -7.17 14.23
C MET A 543 20.73 -7.33 14.86
N ILE A 544 21.03 -6.63 15.96
CA ILE A 544 22.31 -6.71 16.64
C ILE A 544 22.18 -7.33 18.02
N ASN A 545 23.16 -8.15 18.36
CA ASN A 545 23.38 -8.67 19.71
C ASN A 545 24.57 -7.90 20.33
N LEU A 546 24.31 -7.18 21.40
CA LEU A 546 25.36 -6.47 22.15
C LEU A 546 26.24 -7.45 22.92
N LYS A 547 27.55 -7.17 23.00
CA LYS A 547 28.53 -7.96 23.76
C LYS A 547 28.76 -7.45 25.17
#